data_ec44a598ff38dc02c27e44c700fd5043
#
_entry.id   ec44a598ff38dc02c27e44c700fd5043
#
_cell.length_a   1.000
_cell.length_b   1.000
_cell.length_c   1.000
_cell.angle_alpha   90.00
_cell.angle_beta   90.00
_cell.angle_gamma   90.00
#
_symmetry.space_group_name_H-M   'P 1'
#
loop_
_entity.id
_entity.type
_entity.pdbx_description
1 polymer ?
#
loop_
_entity_poly.entity_id
_entity_poly.type
_entity_poly.pdbx_seq_one_letter_code
_entity_poly.pdbx_strand_id
1 'polypeptide(L)'
;MSTERIAILPGSYDPITKGHVALIARAAKLFDRVVVAVMQNREKQYLFSSEQRVRLAEISVSEIPNCTVLADDGMLIDLYKRLGACCVVKGIRNDTDYRYESVQAEWNRAHLSSFETVYLPADDAFVAVSSTEVRNRLNEGRDIRDLLMPEAAELVLSEEFWKA
;
A
#
# COMPACT_ATOMS: atom_id res chain seq x y z
N MET A 1 -9.51 17.49 23.90
CA MET A 1 -8.57 17.51 22.76
C MET A 1 -8.88 16.32 21.86
N SER A 2 -9.03 16.57 20.58
CA SER A 2 -9.22 15.48 19.60
C SER A 2 -7.88 14.79 19.41
N THR A 3 -7.86 13.47 19.59
CA THR A 3 -6.69 12.65 19.25
C THR A 3 -6.64 12.49 17.74
N GLU A 4 -5.48 12.72 17.12
CA GLU A 4 -5.28 12.53 15.68
C GLU A 4 -5.66 11.10 15.28
N ARG A 5 -6.53 10.96 14.27
CA ARG A 5 -6.96 9.66 13.75
C ARG A 5 -6.00 9.23 12.63
N ILE A 6 -5.12 8.32 12.95
CA ILE A 6 -4.11 7.79 12.04
C ILE A 6 -4.57 6.44 11.51
N ALA A 7 -4.62 6.30 10.19
CA ALA A 7 -4.87 5.02 9.52
C ALA A 7 -3.61 4.51 8.82
N ILE A 8 -3.35 3.22 8.91
CA ILE A 8 -2.26 2.56 8.19
C ILE A 8 -2.82 1.82 6.98
N LEU A 9 -2.19 2.00 5.84
CA LEU A 9 -2.44 1.20 4.63
C LEU A 9 -1.21 0.33 4.37
N PRO A 10 -1.15 -0.88 4.94
CA PRO A 10 0.00 -1.76 4.77
C PRO A 10 -0.07 -2.52 3.46
N GLY A 11 1.07 -2.81 2.88
CA GLY A 11 1.17 -3.64 1.70
C GLY A 11 2.62 -3.86 1.27
N SER A 12 2.82 -4.76 0.34
CA SER A 12 4.13 -4.97 -0.29
C SER A 12 4.51 -3.83 -1.22
N TYR A 13 3.54 -3.27 -1.93
CA TYR A 13 3.74 -2.18 -2.91
C TYR A 13 4.92 -2.46 -3.85
N ASP A 14 4.83 -3.57 -4.57
CA ASP A 14 5.90 -4.08 -5.44
C ASP A 14 5.49 -4.14 -6.94
N PRO A 15 5.30 -3.00 -7.58
CA PRO A 15 5.29 -1.64 -7.08
C PRO A 15 3.89 -1.15 -6.65
N ILE A 16 3.81 0.05 -6.11
CA ILE A 16 2.55 0.79 -5.94
C ILE A 16 1.91 1.06 -7.30
N THR A 17 0.59 0.98 -7.38
CA THR A 17 -0.18 1.16 -8.62
C THR A 17 -1.21 2.27 -8.49
N LYS A 18 -1.81 2.67 -9.60
CA LYS A 18 -2.96 3.61 -9.60
C LYS A 18 -4.11 3.14 -8.71
N GLY A 19 -4.34 1.82 -8.64
CA GLY A 19 -5.36 1.25 -7.76
C GLY A 19 -5.06 1.50 -6.29
N HIS A 20 -3.82 1.32 -5.88
CA HIS A 20 -3.37 1.65 -4.52
C HIS A 20 -3.53 3.14 -4.23
N VAL A 21 -3.10 4.01 -5.13
CA VAL A 21 -3.20 5.48 -4.94
C VAL A 21 -4.65 5.93 -4.82
N ALA A 22 -5.56 5.38 -5.63
CA ALA A 22 -6.98 5.68 -5.52
C ALA A 22 -7.56 5.32 -4.13
N LEU A 23 -7.19 4.16 -3.59
CA LEU A 23 -7.59 3.73 -2.25
C LEU A 23 -7.00 4.65 -1.16
N ILE A 24 -5.71 4.96 -1.27
CA ILE A 24 -5.00 5.85 -0.33
C ILE A 24 -5.65 7.24 -0.32
N ALA A 25 -5.96 7.80 -1.49
CA ALA A 25 -6.61 9.10 -1.60
C ALA A 25 -8.01 9.12 -0.96
N ARG A 26 -8.77 8.03 -1.07
CA ARG A 26 -10.07 7.90 -0.41
C ARG A 26 -9.92 7.79 1.10
N ALA A 27 -8.98 6.99 1.59
CA ALA A 27 -8.68 6.89 3.02
C ALA A 27 -8.22 8.25 3.59
N ALA A 28 -7.42 8.99 2.86
CA ALA A 28 -6.93 10.31 3.27
C ALA A 28 -8.04 11.34 3.51
N LYS A 29 -9.22 11.16 2.90
CA LYS A 29 -10.41 12.00 3.17
C LYS A 29 -11.14 11.62 4.46
N LEU A 30 -10.91 10.43 4.99
CA LEU A 30 -11.62 9.89 6.15
C LEU A 30 -10.83 10.05 7.45
N PHE A 31 -9.52 10.18 7.36
CA PHE A 31 -8.61 10.22 8.50
C PHE A 31 -7.78 11.49 8.51
N ASP A 32 -7.33 11.89 9.69
CA ASP A 32 -6.49 13.09 9.84
C ASP A 32 -5.10 12.88 9.21
N ARG A 33 -4.58 11.65 9.31
CA ARG A 33 -3.36 11.21 8.65
C ARG A 33 -3.45 9.78 8.17
N VAL A 34 -2.88 9.52 7.00
CA VAL A 34 -2.71 8.15 6.49
C VAL A 34 -1.23 7.83 6.32
N VAL A 35 -0.87 6.60 6.66
CA VAL A 35 0.50 6.10 6.57
C VAL A 35 0.51 4.91 5.63
N VAL A 36 1.16 5.06 4.49
CA VAL A 36 1.46 3.96 3.58
C VAL A 36 2.65 3.21 4.14
N ALA A 37 2.41 2.00 4.62
CA ALA A 37 3.45 1.15 5.19
C ALA A 37 3.91 0.12 4.16
N VAL A 38 5.10 0.34 3.61
CA VAL A 38 5.77 -0.60 2.71
C VAL A 38 6.35 -1.73 3.56
N MET A 39 5.59 -2.81 3.67
CA MET A 39 5.95 -3.94 4.53
C MET A 39 6.96 -4.85 3.81
N GLN A 40 7.91 -5.36 4.58
CA GLN A 40 8.90 -6.30 4.09
C GLN A 40 8.72 -7.65 4.78
N ASN A 41 8.33 -8.64 3.98
CA ASN A 41 8.30 -10.03 4.40
C ASN A 41 9.56 -10.73 3.87
N ARG A 42 10.41 -11.22 4.77
CA ARG A 42 11.68 -11.88 4.43
C ARG A 42 11.50 -13.19 3.67
N GLU A 43 10.31 -13.77 3.72
CA GLU A 43 9.98 -15.00 2.97
C GLU A 43 9.51 -14.74 1.53
N LYS A 44 9.22 -13.47 1.19
CA LYS A 44 8.81 -13.07 -0.16
C LYS A 44 10.00 -12.60 -0.98
N GLN A 45 9.96 -12.91 -2.26
CA GLN A 45 10.82 -12.29 -3.26
C GLN A 45 10.11 -11.09 -3.87
N TYR A 46 10.81 -9.97 -3.94
CA TYR A 46 10.31 -8.73 -4.51
C TYR A 46 11.07 -8.40 -5.80
N LEU A 47 10.39 -7.76 -6.74
CA LEU A 47 11.05 -7.24 -7.95
C LEU A 47 11.87 -5.99 -7.61
N PHE A 48 11.33 -5.14 -6.75
CA PHE A 48 11.96 -3.88 -6.35
C PHE A 48 12.53 -3.98 -4.93
N SER A 49 13.68 -3.33 -4.70
CA SER A 49 14.23 -3.22 -3.34
C SER A 49 13.28 -2.44 -2.43
N SER A 50 13.51 -2.53 -1.11
CA SER A 50 12.71 -1.77 -0.13
C SER A 50 12.78 -0.27 -0.42
N GLU A 51 13.96 0.25 -0.70
CA GLU A 51 14.20 1.66 -1.02
C GLU A 51 13.50 2.08 -2.32
N GLN A 52 13.56 1.23 -3.35
CA GLN A 52 12.85 1.49 -4.61
C GLN A 52 11.34 1.52 -4.42
N ARG A 53 10.78 0.59 -3.64
CA ARG A 53 9.34 0.53 -3.34
C ARG A 53 8.87 1.76 -2.57
N VAL A 54 9.63 2.19 -1.57
CA VAL A 54 9.35 3.43 -0.81
C VAL A 54 9.41 4.65 -1.73
N ARG A 55 10.45 4.79 -2.54
CA ARG A 55 10.60 5.91 -3.47
C ARG A 55 9.44 6.00 -4.47
N LEU A 56 9.03 4.87 -5.03
CA LEU A 56 7.87 4.82 -5.93
C LEU A 56 6.57 5.20 -5.21
N ALA A 57 6.40 4.76 -3.96
CA ALA A 57 5.24 5.11 -3.17
C ALA A 57 5.22 6.62 -2.84
N GLU A 58 6.34 7.19 -2.38
CA GLU A 58 6.45 8.61 -2.08
C GLU A 58 6.11 9.50 -3.29
N ILE A 59 6.65 9.17 -4.45
CA ILE A 59 6.35 9.90 -5.69
C ILE A 59 4.88 9.77 -6.04
N SER A 60 4.32 8.56 -5.93
CA SER A 60 2.93 8.29 -6.32
C SER A 60 1.88 8.97 -5.44
N VAL A 61 2.18 9.22 -4.17
CA VAL A 61 1.24 9.87 -3.22
C VAL A 61 1.59 11.33 -2.92
N SER A 62 2.53 11.92 -3.63
CA SER A 62 3.05 13.28 -3.37
C SER A 62 1.98 14.37 -3.35
N GLU A 63 0.89 14.19 -4.11
CA GLU A 63 -0.24 15.13 -4.16
C GLU A 63 -1.26 14.92 -3.02
N ILE A 64 -1.04 13.97 -2.12
CA ILE A 64 -1.92 13.70 -0.97
C ILE A 64 -1.28 14.29 0.28
N PRO A 65 -1.74 15.48 0.75
CA PRO A 65 -0.99 16.27 1.73
C PRO A 65 -0.89 15.65 3.13
N ASN A 66 -1.86 14.82 3.52
CA ASN A 66 -1.89 14.14 4.83
C ASN A 66 -1.45 12.66 4.74
N CYS A 67 -0.70 12.32 3.70
CA CYS A 67 -0.15 10.99 3.49
C CYS A 67 1.36 10.97 3.71
N THR A 68 1.85 9.98 4.45
CA THR A 68 3.28 9.71 4.63
C THR A 68 3.59 8.27 4.25
N VAL A 69 4.82 8.00 3.85
CA VAL A 69 5.29 6.66 3.46
C VAL A 69 6.42 6.24 4.39
N LEU A 70 6.41 5.00 4.82
CA LEU A 70 7.53 4.39 5.56
C LEU A 70 7.71 2.93 5.14
N ALA A 71 8.91 2.40 5.39
CA ALA A 71 9.17 0.97 5.31
C ALA A 71 9.14 0.37 6.71
N ASP A 72 8.67 -0.86 6.82
CA ASP A 72 8.71 -1.63 8.08
C ASP A 72 8.93 -3.11 7.79
N ASP A 73 9.84 -3.73 8.52
CA ASP A 73 10.17 -5.16 8.42
C ASP A 73 9.67 -5.99 9.62
N GLY A 74 8.98 -5.33 10.55
CA GLY A 74 8.38 -5.94 11.72
C GLY A 74 6.94 -6.38 11.53
N MET A 75 6.29 -6.70 12.64
CA MET A 75 4.88 -7.06 12.63
C MET A 75 3.98 -5.82 12.55
N LEU A 76 2.90 -5.93 11.80
CA LEU A 76 1.93 -4.84 11.64
C LEU A 76 1.36 -4.36 12.98
N ILE A 77 1.14 -5.27 13.94
CA ILE A 77 0.69 -4.93 15.29
C ILE A 77 1.66 -3.98 15.99
N ASP A 78 2.96 -4.20 15.86
CA ASP A 78 3.98 -3.36 16.52
C ASP A 78 4.04 -1.98 15.87
N LEU A 79 3.93 -1.93 14.56
CA LEU A 79 3.80 -0.67 13.82
C LEU A 79 2.53 0.09 14.24
N TYR A 80 1.40 -0.61 14.36
CA TYR A 80 0.13 -0.05 14.80
C TYR A 80 0.24 0.63 16.16
N LYS A 81 0.85 -0.05 17.13
CA LYS A 81 1.10 0.50 18.48
C LYS A 81 2.05 1.70 18.44
N ARG A 82 3.15 1.56 17.71
CA ARG A 82 4.20 2.59 17.62
C ARG A 82 3.68 3.91 17.02
N LEU A 83 2.80 3.82 16.03
CA LEU A 83 2.18 4.99 15.39
C LEU A 83 0.98 5.54 16.15
N GLY A 84 0.44 4.81 17.13
CA GLY A 84 -0.83 5.16 17.78
C GLY A 84 -1.98 5.15 16.78
N ALA A 85 -1.96 4.22 15.82
CA ALA A 85 -2.97 4.14 14.79
C ALA A 85 -4.34 3.77 15.37
N CYS A 86 -5.42 4.28 14.76
CA CYS A 86 -6.79 3.93 15.12
C CYS A 86 -7.36 2.79 14.29
N CYS A 87 -6.82 2.55 13.09
CA CYS A 87 -7.21 1.41 12.25
C CYS A 87 -6.18 1.12 11.16
N VAL A 88 -6.32 -0.05 10.57
CA VAL A 88 -5.73 -0.43 9.28
C VAL A 88 -6.81 -0.37 8.21
N VAL A 89 -6.51 0.20 7.05
CA VAL A 89 -7.41 0.25 5.90
C VAL A 89 -6.96 -0.76 4.85
N LYS A 90 -7.91 -1.56 4.38
CA LYS A 90 -7.72 -2.55 3.32
C LYS A 90 -8.74 -2.34 2.20
N GLY A 91 -8.27 -2.44 0.97
CA GLY A 91 -9.15 -2.49 -0.20
C GLY A 91 -9.70 -3.88 -0.44
N ILE A 92 -10.99 -3.98 -0.73
CA ILE A 92 -11.67 -5.26 -1.00
C ILE A 92 -12.28 -5.21 -2.40
N ARG A 93 -11.91 -6.15 -3.27
CA ARG A 93 -12.41 -6.28 -4.64
C ARG A 93 -13.50 -7.35 -4.77
N ASN A 94 -13.43 -8.40 -3.93
CA ASN A 94 -14.29 -9.57 -4.02
C ASN A 94 -14.33 -10.35 -2.70
N ASP A 95 -15.15 -11.39 -2.64
CA ASP A 95 -15.31 -12.23 -1.45
C ASP A 95 -14.01 -12.96 -1.05
N THR A 96 -13.16 -13.29 -2.00
CA THR A 96 -11.89 -13.96 -1.72
C THR A 96 -10.93 -13.03 -0.99
N ASP A 97 -10.82 -11.77 -1.43
CA ASP A 97 -10.06 -10.74 -0.72
C ASP A 97 -10.59 -10.56 0.70
N TYR A 98 -11.91 -10.44 0.85
CA TYR A 98 -12.54 -10.26 2.15
C TYR A 98 -12.23 -11.42 3.10
N ARG A 99 -12.36 -12.66 2.66
CA ARG A 99 -12.07 -13.84 3.48
C ARG A 99 -10.61 -13.88 3.92
N TYR A 100 -9.69 -13.59 3.00
CA TYR A 100 -8.27 -13.56 3.31
C TYR A 100 -7.94 -12.47 4.34
N GLU A 101 -8.43 -11.26 4.13
CA GLU A 101 -8.16 -10.12 5.02
C GLU A 101 -8.88 -10.27 6.38
N SER A 102 -10.05 -10.91 6.41
CA SER A 102 -10.79 -11.17 7.67
C SER A 102 -10.01 -12.05 8.62
N VAL A 103 -9.33 -13.09 8.12
CA VAL A 103 -8.48 -13.96 8.96
C VAL A 103 -7.35 -13.16 9.59
N GLN A 104 -6.72 -12.27 8.85
CA GLN A 104 -5.66 -11.39 9.36
C GLN A 104 -6.20 -10.40 10.41
N ALA A 105 -7.37 -9.81 10.13
CA ALA A 105 -8.02 -8.88 11.05
C ALA A 105 -8.40 -9.53 12.37
N GLU A 106 -8.95 -10.74 12.33
CA GLU A 106 -9.28 -11.52 13.52
C GLU A 106 -8.05 -11.88 14.35
N TRP A 107 -6.99 -12.32 13.68
CA TRP A 107 -5.72 -12.64 14.34
C TRP A 107 -5.15 -11.40 15.05
N ASN A 108 -5.11 -10.27 14.35
CA ASN A 108 -4.60 -9.01 14.91
C ASN A 108 -5.43 -8.55 16.13
N ARG A 109 -6.75 -8.63 16.03
CA ARG A 109 -7.65 -8.26 17.14
C ARG A 109 -7.52 -9.19 18.33
N ALA A 110 -7.29 -10.47 18.11
CA ALA A 110 -7.04 -11.44 19.20
C ALA A 110 -5.76 -11.12 19.98
N HIS A 111 -4.75 -10.55 19.32
CA HIS A 111 -3.47 -10.19 19.96
C HIS A 111 -3.41 -8.74 20.45
N LEU A 112 -4.29 -7.89 19.94
CA LEU A 112 -4.42 -6.49 20.36
C LEU A 112 -5.90 -6.08 20.24
N SER A 113 -6.61 -6.01 21.36
CA SER A 113 -8.06 -5.75 21.38
C SER A 113 -8.47 -4.40 20.78
N SER A 114 -7.57 -3.43 20.76
CA SER A 114 -7.77 -2.12 20.12
C SER A 114 -7.48 -2.09 18.63
N PHE A 115 -7.00 -3.20 18.06
CA PHE A 115 -6.71 -3.26 16.63
C PHE A 115 -8.00 -3.31 15.82
N GLU A 116 -8.19 -2.36 14.91
CA GLU A 116 -9.34 -2.30 14.03
C GLU A 116 -8.92 -2.30 12.56
N THR A 117 -9.74 -2.95 11.73
CA THR A 117 -9.57 -2.98 10.29
C THR A 117 -10.81 -2.41 9.60
N VAL A 118 -10.60 -1.46 8.72
CA VAL A 118 -11.64 -0.85 7.89
C VAL A 118 -11.49 -1.35 6.46
N TYR A 119 -12.56 -1.85 5.88
CA TYR A 119 -12.59 -2.29 4.49
C TYR A 119 -13.23 -1.21 3.61
N LEU A 120 -12.52 -0.80 2.57
CA LEU A 120 -13.06 0.07 1.54
C LEU A 120 -13.23 -0.74 0.25
N PRO A 121 -14.39 -0.65 -0.43
CA PRO A 121 -14.54 -1.27 -1.73
C PRO A 121 -13.51 -0.71 -2.71
N ALA A 122 -12.85 -1.58 -3.47
CA ALA A 122 -11.96 -1.14 -4.53
C ALA A 122 -12.75 -0.40 -5.63
N ASP A 123 -12.11 0.55 -6.30
CA ASP A 123 -12.70 1.24 -7.43
C ASP A 123 -12.74 0.29 -8.64
N ASP A 124 -13.92 0.14 -9.25
CA ASP A 124 -14.12 -0.73 -10.43
C ASP A 124 -13.18 -0.36 -11.59
N ALA A 125 -12.84 0.91 -11.72
CA ALA A 125 -11.89 1.39 -12.74
C ALA A 125 -10.49 0.78 -12.60
N PHE A 126 -10.13 0.29 -11.42
CA PHE A 126 -8.79 -0.23 -11.10
C PHE A 126 -8.78 -1.73 -10.74
N VAL A 127 -9.87 -2.45 -10.92
CA VAL A 127 -9.95 -3.89 -10.58
C VAL A 127 -8.88 -4.72 -11.30
N ALA A 128 -8.58 -4.39 -12.55
CA ALA A 128 -7.55 -5.05 -13.35
C ALA A 128 -6.12 -4.52 -13.11
N VAL A 129 -5.98 -3.47 -12.30
CA VAL A 129 -4.68 -2.84 -12.00
C VAL A 129 -4.09 -3.49 -10.77
N SER A 130 -3.02 -4.24 -10.93
CA SER A 130 -2.33 -4.93 -9.82
C SER A 130 -0.82 -4.85 -9.97
N SER A 131 -0.11 -4.99 -8.86
CA SER A 131 1.37 -5.10 -8.87
C SER A 131 1.84 -6.32 -9.65
N THR A 132 1.09 -7.43 -9.60
CA THR A 132 1.38 -8.64 -10.37
C THR A 132 1.34 -8.35 -11.87
N GLU A 133 0.34 -7.62 -12.34
CA GLU A 133 0.25 -7.25 -13.76
C GLU A 133 1.40 -6.33 -14.19
N VAL A 134 1.82 -5.39 -13.33
CA VAL A 134 3.00 -4.55 -13.60
C VAL A 134 4.24 -5.41 -13.77
N ARG A 135 4.49 -6.33 -12.84
CA ARG A 135 5.67 -7.22 -12.91
C ARG A 135 5.64 -8.12 -14.14
N ASN A 136 4.47 -8.65 -14.49
CA ASN A 136 4.32 -9.47 -15.71
C ASN A 136 4.62 -8.64 -16.97
N ARG A 137 4.08 -7.43 -17.08
CA ARG A 137 4.34 -6.57 -18.24
C ARG A 137 5.82 -6.17 -18.34
N LEU A 138 6.47 -5.88 -17.22
CA LEU A 138 7.91 -5.59 -17.23
C LEU A 138 8.74 -6.78 -17.74
N ASN A 139 8.42 -8.00 -17.29
CA ASN A 139 9.09 -9.21 -17.77
C ASN A 139 8.85 -9.47 -19.26
N GLU A 140 7.71 -9.07 -19.78
CA GLU A 140 7.32 -9.25 -21.19
C GLU A 140 7.68 -8.05 -22.08
N GLY A 141 8.29 -7.01 -21.51
CA GLY A 141 8.62 -5.78 -22.24
C GLY A 141 7.41 -4.97 -22.71
N ARG A 142 6.26 -5.12 -22.03
CA ARG A 142 5.01 -4.39 -22.32
C ARG A 142 4.94 -3.07 -21.55
N ASP A 143 4.19 -2.12 -22.07
CA ASP A 143 3.98 -0.81 -21.43
C ASP A 143 3.23 -0.93 -20.10
N ILE A 144 3.64 -0.11 -19.12
CA ILE A 144 3.12 -0.07 -17.75
C ILE A 144 2.50 1.29 -17.38
N ARG A 145 2.50 2.26 -18.31
CA ARG A 145 2.09 3.64 -18.01
C ARG A 145 0.62 3.78 -17.61
N ASP A 146 -0.23 2.88 -18.07
CA ASP A 146 -1.64 2.83 -17.67
C ASP A 146 -1.87 2.28 -16.26
N LEU A 147 -0.88 1.59 -15.69
CA LEU A 147 -0.97 0.94 -14.37
C LEU A 147 -0.37 1.77 -13.23
N LEU A 148 0.57 2.65 -13.52
CA LEU A 148 1.31 3.45 -12.53
C LEU A 148 0.99 4.94 -12.65
N MET A 149 1.24 5.68 -11.55
CA MET A 149 1.26 7.13 -11.63
C MET A 149 2.34 7.59 -12.62
N PRO A 150 2.13 8.70 -13.35
CA PRO A 150 3.03 9.09 -14.46
C PRO A 150 4.50 9.19 -14.08
N GLU A 151 4.82 9.86 -12.99
CA GLU A 151 6.21 10.06 -12.52
C GLU A 151 6.83 8.74 -12.07
N ALA A 152 6.05 7.87 -11.44
CA ALA A 152 6.52 6.53 -11.04
C ALA A 152 6.78 5.65 -12.27
N ALA A 153 5.92 5.71 -13.29
CA ALA A 153 6.13 4.98 -14.53
C ALA A 153 7.41 5.41 -15.25
N GLU A 154 7.64 6.71 -15.39
CA GLU A 154 8.86 7.22 -16.01
C GLU A 154 10.12 6.83 -15.24
N LEU A 155 10.04 6.84 -13.89
CA LEU A 155 11.16 6.40 -13.06
C LEU A 155 11.47 4.91 -13.28
N VAL A 156 10.45 4.04 -13.27
CA VAL A 156 10.63 2.58 -13.51
C VAL A 156 11.19 2.30 -14.90
N LEU A 157 10.84 3.10 -15.89
CA LEU A 157 11.32 2.96 -17.27
C LEU A 157 12.74 3.54 -17.48
N SER A 158 13.27 4.28 -16.52
CA SER A 158 14.63 4.84 -16.61
C SER A 158 15.68 3.77 -16.28
N GLU A 159 16.81 3.78 -17.03
CA GLU A 159 17.92 2.85 -16.74
C GLU A 159 18.57 3.09 -15.37
N GLU A 160 18.60 4.33 -14.89
CA GLU A 160 19.21 4.69 -13.61
C GLU A 160 18.51 4.02 -12.42
N PHE A 161 17.19 3.85 -12.51
CA PHE A 161 16.41 3.23 -11.44
C PHE A 161 16.85 1.79 -11.15
N TRP A 162 17.27 1.05 -12.17
CA TRP A 162 17.70 -0.34 -12.04
C TRP A 162 19.19 -0.50 -11.66
N LYS A 163 19.94 0.59 -11.71
CA LYS A 163 21.37 0.59 -11.33
C LYS A 163 21.60 0.96 -9.86
N ALA A 164 20.58 1.48 -9.22
CA ALA A 164 20.59 1.81 -7.80
C ALA A 164 20.17 0.62 -6.96
#